data_aa67c087d774351cdb2c0765ea501875
#
_entry.id   aa67c087d774351cdb2c0765ea501875
#
_cell.length_a   1.000
_cell.length_b   1.000
_cell.length_c   1.000
_cell.angle_alpha   90.00
_cell.angle_beta   90.00
_cell.angle_gamma   90.00
#
_symmetry.space_group_name_H-M   'P 1'
#
loop_
_entity.id
_entity.type
_entity.pdbx_description
1 polymer ?
#
loop_
_entity_poly.entity_id
_entity_poly.type
_entity_poly.pdbx_seq_one_letter_code
_entity_poly.pdbx_strand_id
1 'polypeptide(L)'
;LILVILLAFSSTGVGFLPGWWPKNHVDLYSFPPGSPNGEPTLRLWPFTLGEHPFGQNTIGKDYFALVMQGTQKSVIIAFVVGFIATAIGTVVGSAAGYFRGRVESVLMRATDLVIIIPLLVLAAVLGRMVDGANIYILAGVLGLVVWTGMARLVRGEVLSLREREFVHAAKAIGTSDWRIIFRHILPNCIGTIVVNSTLLIASAILLETALSYLGFGVRSPETSLGLLISENQAAMGTRPWLFWWPGLFILVIALCVNFIGDGLRDAFDPRQQMD
;
A
#
# COMPACT_ATOMS: atom_id res chain seq x y z
N LEU A 1 0.07 7.84 -10.95
CA LEU A 1 -0.72 6.89 -10.16
C LEU A 1 -2.10 6.66 -10.78
N ILE A 2 -2.91 7.71 -10.99
CA ILE A 2 -4.27 7.59 -11.55
C ILE A 2 -4.26 6.82 -12.88
N LEU A 3 -3.34 7.15 -13.79
CA LEU A 3 -3.21 6.44 -15.08
C LEU A 3 -2.87 4.95 -14.88
N VAL A 4 -1.99 4.61 -13.96
CA VAL A 4 -1.62 3.20 -13.67
C VAL A 4 -2.82 2.44 -13.09
N ILE A 5 -3.53 3.05 -12.16
CA ILE A 5 -4.74 2.46 -11.58
C ILE A 5 -5.82 2.27 -12.66
N LEU A 6 -6.11 3.33 -13.45
CA LEU A 6 -7.09 3.24 -14.52
C LEU A 6 -6.71 2.17 -15.55
N LEU A 7 -5.44 2.09 -15.95
CA LEU A 7 -4.96 1.05 -16.85
C LEU A 7 -5.16 -0.33 -16.27
N ALA A 8 -4.75 -0.56 -15.02
CA ALA A 8 -4.89 -1.87 -14.38
C ALA A 8 -6.36 -2.30 -14.22
N PHE A 9 -7.21 -1.40 -13.73
CA PHE A 9 -8.61 -1.71 -13.44
C PHE A 9 -9.48 -1.78 -14.71
N SER A 10 -9.17 -0.98 -15.73
CA SER A 10 -9.90 -1.03 -17.00
C SER A 10 -9.48 -2.20 -17.89
N SER A 11 -8.20 -2.58 -17.89
CA SER A 11 -7.69 -3.60 -18.81
C SER A 11 -8.21 -5.00 -18.51
N THR A 12 -8.14 -5.44 -17.27
CA THR A 12 -8.57 -6.78 -16.86
C THR A 12 -9.97 -6.82 -16.25
N GLY A 13 -10.59 -5.63 -16.07
CA GLY A 13 -11.91 -5.49 -15.47
C GLY A 13 -11.90 -5.63 -13.95
N VAL A 14 -13.08 -5.46 -13.32
CA VAL A 14 -13.25 -5.56 -11.86
C VAL A 14 -14.57 -6.26 -11.56
N GLY A 15 -14.52 -7.40 -10.87
CA GLY A 15 -15.69 -8.17 -10.51
C GLY A 15 -16.49 -8.60 -11.74
N PHE A 16 -17.69 -8.03 -11.94
CA PHE A 16 -18.57 -8.32 -13.07
C PHE A 16 -18.39 -7.36 -14.27
N LEU A 17 -17.54 -6.34 -14.16
CA LEU A 17 -17.23 -5.42 -15.25
C LEU A 17 -16.09 -6.01 -16.09
N PRO A 18 -16.33 -6.36 -17.37
CA PRO A 18 -15.28 -6.91 -18.22
C PRO A 18 -14.23 -5.84 -18.56
N GLY A 19 -12.97 -6.27 -18.65
CA GLY A 19 -11.90 -5.43 -19.15
C GLY A 19 -11.92 -5.30 -20.67
N TRP A 20 -11.20 -4.31 -21.20
CA TRP A 20 -11.02 -4.13 -22.66
C TRP A 20 -9.92 -5.03 -23.23
N TRP A 21 -9.04 -5.60 -22.36
CA TRP A 21 -8.01 -6.52 -22.82
C TRP A 21 -8.62 -7.90 -23.10
N PRO A 22 -8.44 -8.49 -24.29
CA PRO A 22 -9.13 -9.71 -24.67
C PRO A 22 -8.59 -10.99 -24.02
N LYS A 23 -7.39 -10.91 -23.45
CA LYS A 23 -6.73 -12.05 -22.80
C LYS A 23 -6.85 -11.96 -21.29
N ASN A 24 -7.05 -13.09 -20.64
CA ASN A 24 -7.12 -13.15 -19.18
C ASN A 24 -5.80 -13.65 -18.57
N HIS A 25 -5.69 -13.58 -17.27
CA HIS A 25 -4.52 -14.00 -16.49
C HIS A 25 -4.51 -15.51 -16.15
N VAL A 26 -5.57 -16.24 -16.51
CA VAL A 26 -5.75 -17.66 -16.16
C VAL A 26 -5.42 -18.55 -17.34
N ASP A 27 -5.88 -18.19 -18.54
CA ASP A 27 -5.77 -19.01 -19.73
C ASP A 27 -4.35 -19.13 -20.24
N LEU A 28 -4.10 -20.27 -20.88
CA LEU A 28 -2.83 -20.57 -21.53
C LEU A 28 -2.96 -20.27 -23.02
N TYR A 29 -1.99 -19.54 -23.54
CA TYR A 29 -1.91 -19.19 -24.96
C TYR A 29 -0.69 -19.85 -25.58
N SER A 30 -0.81 -20.26 -26.85
CA SER A 30 0.34 -20.77 -27.60
C SER A 30 1.40 -19.68 -27.78
N PHE A 31 2.66 -20.08 -27.78
CA PHE A 31 3.76 -19.14 -28.10
C PHE A 31 3.66 -18.71 -29.56
N PRO A 32 3.79 -17.39 -29.87
CA PRO A 32 3.72 -16.90 -31.22
C PRO A 32 4.81 -17.52 -32.13
N PRO A 33 4.50 -17.80 -33.41
CA PRO A 33 5.52 -18.23 -34.38
C PRO A 33 6.67 -17.17 -34.43
N GLY A 34 7.90 -17.62 -34.25
CA GLY A 34 9.07 -16.75 -34.22
C GLY A 34 9.45 -16.19 -32.85
N SER A 35 8.65 -16.47 -31.81
CA SER A 35 8.96 -16.10 -30.40
C SER A 35 8.75 -17.29 -29.46
N PRO A 36 9.58 -18.33 -29.56
CA PRO A 36 9.41 -19.58 -28.79
C PRO A 36 9.57 -19.35 -27.29
N ASN A 37 10.20 -18.25 -26.86
CA ASN A 37 10.36 -17.88 -25.47
C ASN A 37 9.22 -17.01 -24.92
N GLY A 38 8.22 -16.65 -25.77
CA GLY A 38 7.14 -15.76 -25.37
C GLY A 38 7.61 -14.33 -25.12
N GLU A 39 8.46 -13.81 -25.96
CA GLU A 39 9.03 -12.46 -25.86
C GLU A 39 7.95 -11.37 -25.97
N PRO A 40 8.17 -10.16 -25.37
CA PRO A 40 7.26 -9.04 -25.51
C PRO A 40 7.04 -8.63 -26.95
N THR A 41 5.76 -8.39 -27.32
CA THR A 41 5.39 -7.93 -28.66
C THR A 41 5.22 -6.41 -28.75
N LEU A 42 5.33 -5.69 -27.64
CA LEU A 42 5.29 -4.22 -27.57
C LEU A 42 6.46 -3.63 -28.36
N ARG A 43 6.12 -2.80 -29.37
CA ARG A 43 7.10 -1.98 -30.09
C ARG A 43 6.81 -0.52 -29.83
N LEU A 44 7.85 0.24 -29.48
CA LEU A 44 7.73 1.68 -29.23
C LEU A 44 7.71 2.50 -30.53
N TRP A 45 8.35 1.99 -31.60
CA TRP A 45 8.39 2.64 -32.91
C TRP A 45 8.42 1.61 -34.05
N PRO A 46 7.45 1.65 -34.99
CA PRO A 46 6.14 2.28 -34.83
C PRO A 46 5.38 1.66 -33.66
N PHE A 47 4.53 2.45 -33.00
CA PHE A 47 3.82 1.97 -31.81
C PHE A 47 2.84 0.86 -32.16
N THR A 48 3.09 -0.34 -31.61
CA THR A 48 2.20 -1.48 -31.73
C THR A 48 2.19 -2.27 -30.40
N LEU A 49 0.99 -2.57 -29.91
CA LEU A 49 0.85 -3.38 -28.69
C LEU A 49 1.12 -4.88 -28.95
N GLY A 50 0.78 -5.36 -30.14
CA GLY A 50 0.86 -6.78 -30.47
C GLY A 50 -0.09 -7.66 -29.64
N GLU A 51 0.09 -8.98 -29.73
CA GLU A 51 -0.77 -9.92 -29.02
C GLU A 51 -0.41 -10.11 -27.54
N HIS A 52 0.86 -9.99 -27.19
CA HIS A 52 1.39 -10.12 -25.83
C HIS A 52 2.35 -8.99 -25.53
N PRO A 53 1.87 -7.77 -25.17
CA PRO A 53 2.70 -6.59 -25.00
C PRO A 53 3.88 -6.80 -24.06
N PHE A 54 3.64 -7.46 -22.92
CA PHE A 54 4.66 -7.76 -21.90
C PHE A 54 5.24 -9.17 -22.03
N GLY A 55 4.91 -9.87 -23.12
CA GLY A 55 5.31 -11.24 -23.37
C GLY A 55 4.42 -12.25 -22.63
N GLN A 56 4.95 -13.46 -22.53
CA GLN A 56 4.29 -14.59 -21.87
C GLN A 56 5.22 -15.13 -20.77
N ASN A 57 4.61 -15.75 -19.75
CA ASN A 57 5.37 -16.46 -18.73
C ASN A 57 5.84 -17.84 -19.23
N THR A 58 6.51 -18.61 -18.38
CA THR A 58 7.08 -19.94 -18.73
C THR A 58 6.04 -20.97 -19.16
N ILE A 59 4.78 -20.80 -18.79
CA ILE A 59 3.69 -21.72 -19.09
C ILE A 59 2.71 -21.19 -20.15
N GLY A 60 3.03 -20.04 -20.77
CA GLY A 60 2.21 -19.49 -21.86
C GLY A 60 1.07 -18.55 -21.42
N LYS A 61 1.01 -18.10 -20.16
CA LYS A 61 0.04 -17.08 -19.72
C LYS A 61 0.41 -15.70 -20.25
N ASP A 62 -0.59 -14.88 -20.57
CA ASP A 62 -0.38 -13.48 -20.99
C ASP A 62 0.14 -12.65 -19.83
N TYR A 63 1.36 -12.11 -20.00
CA TYR A 63 2.04 -11.42 -18.90
C TYR A 63 1.52 -10.02 -18.66
N PHE A 64 0.94 -9.37 -19.67
CA PHE A 64 0.25 -8.09 -19.49
C PHE A 64 -0.96 -8.25 -18.54
N ALA A 65 -1.81 -9.26 -18.80
CA ALA A 65 -2.96 -9.52 -17.94
C ALA A 65 -2.54 -9.86 -16.50
N LEU A 66 -1.46 -10.65 -16.32
CA LEU A 66 -0.91 -10.99 -15.00
C LEU A 66 -0.41 -9.75 -14.25
N VAL A 67 0.34 -8.87 -14.91
CA VAL A 67 0.88 -7.64 -14.30
C VAL A 67 -0.26 -6.67 -13.95
N MET A 68 -1.28 -6.53 -14.81
CA MET A 68 -2.45 -5.69 -14.52
C MET A 68 -3.24 -6.23 -13.32
N GLN A 69 -3.50 -7.53 -13.27
CA GLN A 69 -4.16 -8.17 -12.12
C GLN A 69 -3.33 -8.04 -10.85
N GLY A 70 -2.01 -8.29 -10.93
CA GLY A 70 -1.10 -8.10 -9.81
C GLY A 70 -1.08 -6.67 -9.30
N THR A 71 -1.12 -5.68 -10.20
CA THR A 71 -1.22 -4.26 -9.86
C THR A 71 -2.50 -3.94 -9.10
N GLN A 72 -3.67 -4.43 -9.57
CA GLN A 72 -4.92 -4.24 -8.85
C GLN A 72 -4.83 -4.75 -7.42
N LYS A 73 -4.36 -5.98 -7.26
CA LYS A 73 -4.29 -6.64 -5.94
C LYS A 73 -3.28 -5.94 -5.01
N SER A 74 -2.07 -5.62 -5.49
CA SER A 74 -1.07 -4.90 -4.69
C SER A 74 -1.56 -3.51 -4.29
N VAL A 75 -2.24 -2.77 -5.17
CA VAL A 75 -2.84 -1.47 -4.84
C VAL A 75 -3.93 -1.61 -3.79
N ILE A 76 -4.85 -2.56 -3.94
CA ILE A 76 -5.90 -2.82 -2.94
C ILE A 76 -5.28 -3.13 -1.57
N ILE A 77 -4.31 -4.04 -1.52
CA ILE A 77 -3.61 -4.39 -0.27
C ILE A 77 -3.01 -3.13 0.36
N ALA A 78 -2.28 -2.32 -0.40
CA ALA A 78 -1.62 -1.14 0.11
C ALA A 78 -2.59 -0.11 0.69
N PHE A 79 -3.71 0.15 0.00
CA PHE A 79 -4.73 1.07 0.50
C PHE A 79 -5.44 0.54 1.75
N VAL A 80 -5.77 -0.75 1.80
CA VAL A 80 -6.40 -1.36 2.99
C VAL A 80 -5.44 -1.32 4.19
N VAL A 81 -4.18 -1.69 3.98
CA VAL A 81 -3.13 -1.60 5.02
C VAL A 81 -2.97 -0.17 5.51
N GLY A 82 -2.81 0.79 4.59
CA GLY A 82 -2.65 2.20 4.92
C GLY A 82 -3.85 2.77 5.68
N PHE A 83 -5.07 2.44 5.27
CA PHE A 83 -6.30 2.86 5.95
C PHE A 83 -6.39 2.31 7.38
N ILE A 84 -6.21 0.99 7.55
CA ILE A 84 -6.28 0.33 8.88
C ILE A 84 -5.19 0.90 9.80
N ALA A 85 -3.95 0.99 9.31
CA ALA A 85 -2.83 1.50 10.09
C ALA A 85 -3.02 2.96 10.49
N THR A 86 -3.53 3.80 9.56
CA THR A 86 -3.84 5.20 9.85
C THR A 86 -4.96 5.32 10.88
N ALA A 87 -6.04 4.56 10.74
CA ALA A 87 -7.16 4.58 11.66
C ALA A 87 -6.73 4.19 13.09
N ILE A 88 -6.06 3.04 13.23
CA ILE A 88 -5.58 2.54 14.54
C ILE A 88 -4.55 3.51 15.12
N GLY A 89 -3.56 3.92 14.32
CA GLY A 89 -2.51 4.84 14.76
C GLY A 89 -3.07 6.18 15.22
N THR A 90 -4.05 6.72 14.50
CA THR A 90 -4.71 7.98 14.87
C THR A 90 -5.50 7.84 16.18
N VAL A 91 -6.27 6.78 16.36
CA VAL A 91 -7.04 6.54 17.59
C VAL A 91 -6.11 6.34 18.78
N VAL A 92 -5.13 5.45 18.66
CA VAL A 92 -4.17 5.16 19.74
C VAL A 92 -3.31 6.39 20.06
N GLY A 93 -2.79 7.07 19.05
CA GLY A 93 -1.97 8.25 19.21
C GLY A 93 -2.72 9.43 19.84
N SER A 94 -3.96 9.68 19.39
CA SER A 94 -4.78 10.76 19.94
C SER A 94 -5.18 10.48 21.39
N ALA A 95 -5.57 9.24 21.72
CA ALA A 95 -5.88 8.86 23.09
C ALA A 95 -4.65 9.00 24.02
N ALA A 96 -3.51 8.50 23.60
CA ALA A 96 -2.27 8.60 24.37
C ALA A 96 -1.83 10.07 24.58
N GLY A 97 -1.86 10.88 23.52
CA GLY A 97 -1.46 12.30 23.60
C GLY A 97 -2.42 13.15 24.42
N TYR A 98 -3.72 12.89 24.34
CA TYR A 98 -4.72 13.68 25.05
C TYR A 98 -4.82 13.31 26.52
N PHE A 99 -5.03 12.02 26.89
CA PHE A 99 -5.29 11.63 28.26
C PHE A 99 -4.04 11.60 29.15
N ARG A 100 -2.87 11.38 28.57
CA ARG A 100 -1.58 11.30 29.31
C ARG A 100 -1.57 10.25 30.43
N GLY A 101 -0.55 10.32 31.28
CA GLY A 101 -0.43 9.53 32.49
C GLY A 101 -0.51 8.01 32.25
N ARG A 102 -1.44 7.34 32.93
CA ARG A 102 -1.58 5.87 32.83
C ARG A 102 -2.03 5.41 31.45
N VAL A 103 -2.95 6.13 30.81
CA VAL A 103 -3.43 5.80 29.45
C VAL A 103 -2.30 5.86 28.44
N GLU A 104 -1.55 6.96 28.45
CA GLU A 104 -0.35 7.12 27.63
C GLU A 104 0.67 6.01 27.88
N SER A 105 0.99 5.77 29.17
CA SER A 105 1.98 4.75 29.53
C SER A 105 1.59 3.35 29.04
N VAL A 106 0.33 2.95 29.17
CA VAL A 106 -0.14 1.64 28.71
C VAL A 106 -0.12 1.55 27.19
N LEU A 107 -0.69 2.55 26.49
CA LEU A 107 -0.77 2.55 25.03
C LEU A 107 0.62 2.60 24.39
N MET A 108 1.52 3.42 24.91
CA MET A 108 2.88 3.49 24.36
C MET A 108 3.72 2.27 24.67
N ARG A 109 3.56 1.64 25.86
CA ARG A 109 4.21 0.34 26.12
C ARG A 109 3.72 -0.75 25.18
N ALA A 110 2.41 -0.82 24.90
CA ALA A 110 1.87 -1.75 23.91
C ALA A 110 2.46 -1.46 22.51
N THR A 111 2.55 -0.19 22.12
CA THR A 111 3.20 0.22 20.86
C THR A 111 4.67 -0.20 20.81
N ASP A 112 5.39 -0.02 21.93
CA ASP A 112 6.81 -0.37 22.03
C ASP A 112 7.04 -1.89 21.93
N LEU A 113 6.16 -2.70 22.52
CA LEU A 113 6.22 -4.17 22.40
C LEU A 113 6.10 -4.63 20.94
N VAL A 114 5.23 -3.98 20.15
CA VAL A 114 5.10 -4.30 18.72
C VAL A 114 6.35 -3.88 17.94
N ILE A 115 6.94 -2.72 18.25
CA ILE A 115 8.11 -2.18 17.54
C ILE A 115 9.40 -2.98 17.82
N ILE A 116 9.54 -3.59 19.01
CA ILE A 116 10.72 -4.40 19.35
C ILE A 116 10.87 -5.60 18.41
N ILE A 117 9.73 -6.15 17.93
CA ILE A 117 9.76 -7.26 16.98
C ILE A 117 10.09 -6.70 15.58
N PRO A 118 11.11 -7.23 14.89
CA PRO A 118 11.41 -6.78 13.53
C PRO A 118 10.18 -6.92 12.63
N LEU A 119 9.75 -5.79 12.02
CA LEU A 119 8.51 -5.69 11.26
C LEU A 119 8.33 -6.82 10.24
N LEU A 120 9.38 -7.10 9.46
CA LEU A 120 9.33 -8.13 8.41
C LEU A 120 9.15 -9.53 9.00
N VAL A 121 9.75 -9.83 10.15
CA VAL A 121 9.60 -11.11 10.84
C VAL A 121 8.18 -11.26 11.37
N LEU A 122 7.65 -10.23 12.04
CA LEU A 122 6.27 -10.25 12.55
C LEU A 122 5.26 -10.42 11.41
N ALA A 123 5.43 -9.65 10.34
CA ALA A 123 4.56 -9.72 9.17
C ALA A 123 4.65 -11.08 8.45
N ALA A 124 5.84 -11.69 8.37
CA ALA A 124 6.02 -13.02 7.78
C ALA A 124 5.33 -14.12 8.60
N VAL A 125 5.48 -14.10 9.92
CA VAL A 125 4.80 -15.07 10.81
C VAL A 125 3.28 -14.96 10.68
N LEU A 126 2.74 -13.74 10.74
CA LEU A 126 1.30 -13.51 10.62
C LEU A 126 0.79 -13.82 9.20
N GLY A 127 1.53 -13.46 8.16
CA GLY A 127 1.21 -13.80 6.78
C GLY A 127 1.14 -15.31 6.56
N ARG A 128 2.05 -16.07 7.18
CA ARG A 128 2.02 -17.54 7.16
C ARG A 128 0.79 -18.12 7.85
N MET A 129 0.36 -17.52 8.97
CA MET A 129 -0.83 -17.99 9.71
C MET A 129 -2.13 -17.79 8.93
N VAL A 130 -2.18 -16.79 8.06
CA VAL A 130 -3.35 -16.46 7.25
C VAL A 130 -3.43 -17.27 5.96
N ASP A 131 -2.38 -18.03 5.65
CA ASP A 131 -2.23 -18.86 4.43
C ASP A 131 -2.17 -18.11 3.09
N GLY A 132 -2.19 -16.77 3.09
CA GLY A 132 -1.95 -15.91 1.91
C GLY A 132 -2.95 -16.03 0.75
N ALA A 133 -3.96 -16.90 0.87
CA ALA A 133 -4.96 -17.12 -0.18
C ALA A 133 -6.05 -16.03 -0.25
N ASN A 134 -6.18 -15.21 0.82
CA ASN A 134 -7.14 -14.11 0.85
C ASN A 134 -6.40 -12.79 1.09
N ILE A 135 -6.34 -11.98 0.05
CA ILE A 135 -5.64 -10.68 0.07
C ILE A 135 -6.20 -9.69 1.10
N TYR A 136 -7.51 -9.74 1.37
CA TYR A 136 -8.14 -8.82 2.34
C TYR A 136 -7.76 -9.16 3.77
N ILE A 137 -7.67 -10.47 4.10
CA ILE A 137 -7.22 -10.92 5.42
C ILE A 137 -5.73 -10.59 5.59
N LEU A 138 -4.91 -10.85 4.59
CA LEU A 138 -3.50 -10.48 4.59
C LEU A 138 -3.33 -8.97 4.80
N ALA A 139 -4.05 -8.14 4.04
CA ALA A 139 -4.02 -6.69 4.19
C ALA A 139 -4.46 -6.24 5.59
N GLY A 140 -5.52 -6.84 6.13
CA GLY A 140 -5.99 -6.59 7.49
C GLY A 140 -4.91 -6.85 8.53
N VAL A 141 -4.28 -8.00 8.46
CA VAL A 141 -3.19 -8.40 9.37
C VAL A 141 -1.99 -7.47 9.25
N LEU A 142 -1.56 -7.12 8.04
CA LEU A 142 -0.46 -6.16 7.84
C LEU A 142 -0.80 -4.78 8.40
N GLY A 143 -2.03 -4.31 8.23
CA GLY A 143 -2.50 -3.05 8.81
C GLY A 143 -2.44 -3.04 10.35
N LEU A 144 -2.72 -4.19 10.98
CA LEU A 144 -2.60 -4.38 12.43
C LEU A 144 -1.14 -4.39 12.94
N VAL A 145 -0.15 -4.40 12.07
CA VAL A 145 1.26 -4.41 12.45
C VAL A 145 1.92 -3.05 12.24
N VAL A 146 1.59 -2.33 11.15
CA VAL A 146 2.34 -1.12 10.75
C VAL A 146 1.81 0.20 11.34
N TRP A 147 0.78 0.18 12.17
CA TRP A 147 0.14 1.38 12.77
C TRP A 147 1.01 2.12 13.79
N THR A 148 2.03 1.48 14.33
CA THR A 148 2.80 1.96 15.50
C THR A 148 3.52 3.28 15.25
N GLY A 149 4.10 3.48 14.05
CA GLY A 149 4.73 4.73 13.65
C GLY A 149 3.74 5.90 13.62
N MET A 150 2.56 5.68 13.04
CA MET A 150 1.47 6.67 13.00
C MET A 150 1.00 7.03 14.42
N ALA A 151 0.87 6.05 15.34
CA ALA A 151 0.47 6.32 16.71
C ALA A 151 1.45 7.22 17.45
N ARG A 152 2.75 7.00 17.31
CA ARG A 152 3.77 7.87 17.92
C ARG A 152 3.75 9.29 17.35
N LEU A 153 3.59 9.41 16.03
CA LEU A 153 3.53 10.67 15.34
C LEU A 153 2.30 11.49 15.78
N VAL A 154 1.11 10.88 15.72
CA VAL A 154 -0.15 11.54 16.13
C VAL A 154 -0.12 11.90 17.62
N ARG A 155 0.45 11.04 18.48
CA ARG A 155 0.64 11.37 19.88
C ARG A 155 1.46 12.64 20.06
N GLY A 156 2.58 12.78 19.33
CA GLY A 156 3.44 13.97 19.41
C GLY A 156 2.69 15.26 19.04
N GLU A 157 1.92 15.20 17.94
CA GLU A 157 1.10 16.30 17.46
C GLU A 157 0.00 16.69 18.47
N VAL A 158 -0.73 15.69 18.97
CA VAL A 158 -1.81 15.89 19.95
C VAL A 158 -1.28 16.46 21.27
N LEU A 159 -0.10 16.04 21.72
CA LEU A 159 0.56 16.61 22.90
C LEU A 159 0.82 18.12 22.73
N SER A 160 1.25 18.55 21.56
CA SER A 160 1.47 19.97 21.26
C SER A 160 0.16 20.76 21.19
N LEU A 161 -0.84 20.22 20.47
CA LEU A 161 -2.11 20.90 20.26
C LEU A 161 -2.97 21.00 21.52
N ARG A 162 -2.87 20.02 22.42
CA ARG A 162 -3.61 19.98 23.67
C ARG A 162 -3.33 21.18 24.59
N GLU A 163 -2.11 21.75 24.53
CA GLU A 163 -1.68 22.90 25.34
C GLU A 163 -2.03 24.23 24.67
N ARG A 164 -2.76 24.23 23.54
CA ARG A 164 -3.15 25.47 22.86
C ARG A 164 -4.38 26.11 23.52
N GLU A 165 -4.48 27.44 23.41
CA GLU A 165 -5.52 28.26 24.03
C GLU A 165 -6.94 27.82 23.65
N PHE A 166 -7.18 27.43 22.39
CA PHE A 166 -8.50 26.98 21.94
C PHE A 166 -8.95 25.69 22.64
N VAL A 167 -8.02 24.81 23.03
CA VAL A 167 -8.34 23.59 23.79
C VAL A 167 -8.67 23.95 25.24
N HIS A 168 -7.91 24.87 25.83
CA HIS A 168 -8.20 25.36 27.19
C HIS A 168 -9.56 26.08 27.25
N ALA A 169 -9.88 26.91 26.26
CA ALA A 169 -11.19 27.56 26.15
C ALA A 169 -12.33 26.53 26.02
N ALA A 170 -12.16 25.49 25.18
CA ALA A 170 -13.15 24.41 25.04
C ALA A 170 -13.38 23.64 26.35
N LYS A 171 -12.33 23.41 27.13
CA LYS A 171 -12.45 22.79 28.47
C LYS A 171 -13.17 23.71 29.47
N ALA A 172 -12.87 25.02 29.45
CA ALA A 172 -13.48 25.98 30.37
C ALA A 172 -15.00 26.09 30.22
N ILE A 173 -15.53 25.91 29.01
CA ILE A 173 -16.97 25.87 28.72
C ILE A 173 -17.61 24.48 28.91
N GLY A 174 -16.85 23.49 29.47
CA GLY A 174 -17.38 22.17 29.80
C GLY A 174 -17.52 21.22 28.62
N THR A 175 -16.79 21.41 27.50
CA THR A 175 -16.81 20.48 26.39
C THR A 175 -16.21 19.13 26.77
N SER A 176 -16.89 18.02 26.42
CA SER A 176 -16.42 16.67 26.72
C SER A 176 -15.11 16.32 25.99
N ASP A 177 -14.25 15.51 26.60
CA ASP A 177 -12.92 15.13 26.08
C ASP A 177 -12.97 14.58 24.65
N TRP A 178 -13.91 13.67 24.38
CA TRP A 178 -14.08 13.10 23.02
C TRP A 178 -14.44 14.16 21.98
N ARG A 179 -15.29 15.13 22.36
CA ARG A 179 -15.62 16.24 21.46
C ARG A 179 -14.42 17.15 21.23
N ILE A 180 -13.56 17.35 22.24
CA ILE A 180 -12.32 18.10 22.10
C ILE A 180 -11.39 17.39 21.13
N ILE A 181 -11.18 16.08 21.30
CA ILE A 181 -10.31 15.28 20.41
C ILE A 181 -10.82 15.36 18.97
N PHE A 182 -12.07 14.96 18.71
CA PHE A 182 -12.57 14.80 17.34
C PHE A 182 -12.91 16.11 16.64
N ARG A 183 -13.31 17.16 17.37
CA ARG A 183 -13.78 18.41 16.77
C ARG A 183 -12.76 19.55 16.83
N HIS A 184 -11.81 19.48 17.73
CA HIS A 184 -10.84 20.57 17.93
C HIS A 184 -9.40 20.14 17.66
N ILE A 185 -8.98 18.93 18.08
CA ILE A 185 -7.58 18.50 17.93
C ILE A 185 -7.35 17.79 16.59
N LEU A 186 -8.09 16.72 16.28
CA LEU A 186 -7.88 15.92 15.07
C LEU A 186 -7.99 16.71 13.77
N PRO A 187 -8.94 17.68 13.60
CA PRO A 187 -8.95 18.51 12.39
C PRO A 187 -7.69 19.35 12.20
N ASN A 188 -7.00 19.72 13.30
CA ASN A 188 -5.73 20.43 13.24
C ASN A 188 -4.52 19.49 13.00
N CYS A 189 -4.70 18.17 13.18
CA CYS A 189 -3.70 17.15 12.84
C CYS A 189 -3.88 16.60 11.42
N ILE A 190 -4.95 16.98 10.70
CA ILE A 190 -5.34 16.30 9.46
C ILE A 190 -4.23 16.33 8.41
N GLY A 191 -3.51 17.44 8.28
CA GLY A 191 -2.38 17.56 7.35
C GLY A 191 -1.30 16.51 7.65
N THR A 192 -0.86 16.44 8.90
CA THR A 192 0.13 15.46 9.35
C THR A 192 -0.36 14.02 9.16
N ILE A 193 -1.64 13.74 9.46
CA ILE A 193 -2.23 12.40 9.29
C ILE A 193 -2.27 12.01 7.82
N VAL A 194 -2.76 12.89 6.93
CA VAL A 194 -2.92 12.61 5.50
C VAL A 194 -1.55 12.38 4.85
N VAL A 195 -0.58 13.25 5.11
CA VAL A 195 0.79 13.09 4.58
C VAL A 195 1.40 11.76 5.01
N ASN A 196 1.31 11.40 6.30
CA ASN A 196 1.90 10.15 6.77
C ASN A 196 1.11 8.91 6.32
N SER A 197 -0.20 9.02 6.08
CA SER A 197 -0.98 7.92 5.50
C SER A 197 -0.55 7.60 4.07
N THR A 198 -0.18 8.58 3.25
CA THR A 198 0.37 8.31 1.91
C THR A 198 1.72 7.59 1.98
N LEU A 199 2.60 7.99 2.90
CA LEU A 199 3.87 7.30 3.13
C LEU A 199 3.67 5.86 3.63
N LEU A 200 2.64 5.61 4.46
CA LEU A 200 2.27 4.26 4.89
C LEU A 200 1.79 3.40 3.71
N ILE A 201 0.99 3.95 2.79
CA ILE A 201 0.55 3.24 1.58
C ILE A 201 1.75 2.84 0.72
N ALA A 202 2.69 3.75 0.48
CA ALA A 202 3.92 3.45 -0.28
C ALA A 202 4.76 2.36 0.41
N SER A 203 4.91 2.45 1.73
CA SER A 203 5.64 1.44 2.51
C SER A 203 4.93 0.09 2.51
N ALA A 204 3.59 0.07 2.49
CA ALA A 204 2.80 -1.15 2.46
C ALA A 204 2.96 -1.94 1.15
N ILE A 205 3.07 -1.25 0.00
CA ILE A 205 3.37 -1.90 -1.29
C ILE A 205 4.72 -2.61 -1.22
N LEU A 206 5.74 -1.93 -0.71
CA LEU A 206 7.09 -2.51 -0.60
C LEU A 206 7.13 -3.68 0.40
N LEU A 207 6.41 -3.57 1.52
CA LEU A 207 6.31 -4.63 2.53
C LEU A 207 5.58 -5.86 1.96
N GLU A 208 4.45 -5.67 1.28
CA GLU A 208 3.72 -6.75 0.60
C GLU A 208 4.61 -7.43 -0.44
N THR A 209 5.30 -6.63 -1.27
CA THR A 209 6.22 -7.16 -2.28
C THR A 209 7.33 -8.00 -1.65
N ALA A 210 7.96 -7.52 -0.57
CA ALA A 210 9.02 -8.25 0.13
C ALA A 210 8.49 -9.57 0.73
N LEU A 211 7.30 -9.54 1.35
CA LEU A 211 6.67 -10.73 1.92
C LEU A 211 6.29 -11.76 0.85
N SER A 212 5.69 -11.31 -0.26
CA SER A 212 5.32 -12.18 -1.38
C SER A 212 6.56 -12.78 -2.04
N TYR A 213 7.62 -12.00 -2.20
CA TYR A 213 8.91 -12.47 -2.70
C TYR A 213 9.52 -13.54 -1.80
N LEU A 214 9.41 -13.40 -0.48
CA LEU A 214 9.91 -14.39 0.50
C LEU A 214 8.95 -15.58 0.69
N GLY A 215 7.79 -15.61 0.00
CA GLY A 215 6.81 -16.69 0.09
C GLY A 215 5.88 -16.62 1.31
N PHE A 216 5.84 -15.48 2.01
CA PHE A 216 4.99 -15.23 3.18
C PHE A 216 3.82 -14.27 2.89
N GLY A 217 3.72 -13.76 1.65
CA GLY A 217 2.68 -12.83 1.22
C GLY A 217 1.54 -13.53 0.46
N VAL A 218 1.12 -12.89 -0.64
CA VAL A 218 0.09 -13.40 -1.54
C VAL A 218 0.52 -14.73 -2.16
N ARG A 219 -0.44 -15.65 -2.35
CA ARG A 219 -0.23 -16.98 -2.93
C ARG A 219 -1.26 -17.29 -3.99
N SER A 220 -0.89 -18.19 -4.92
CA SER A 220 -1.84 -18.74 -5.88
C SER A 220 -3.07 -19.35 -5.16
N PRO A 221 -4.32 -19.17 -5.71
CA PRO A 221 -4.63 -18.65 -7.04
C PRO A 221 -4.61 -17.11 -7.17
N GLU A 222 -4.48 -16.36 -6.07
CA GLU A 222 -4.33 -14.92 -6.14
C GLU A 222 -2.96 -14.54 -6.70
N THR A 223 -2.85 -13.30 -7.21
CA THR A 223 -1.59 -12.78 -7.73
C THR A 223 -1.29 -11.40 -7.17
N SER A 224 -0.01 -11.04 -7.10
CA SER A 224 0.47 -9.70 -6.77
C SER A 224 1.75 -9.41 -7.55
N LEU A 225 2.16 -8.14 -7.60
CA LEU A 225 3.41 -7.78 -8.26
C LEU A 225 4.62 -8.47 -7.62
N GLY A 226 4.63 -8.58 -6.29
CA GLY A 226 5.70 -9.28 -5.55
C GLY A 226 5.73 -10.79 -5.81
N LEU A 227 4.56 -11.43 -5.89
CA LEU A 227 4.46 -12.85 -6.22
C LEU A 227 4.97 -13.12 -7.65
N LEU A 228 4.62 -12.26 -8.62
CA LEU A 228 5.10 -12.39 -10.00
C LEU A 228 6.62 -12.34 -10.09
N ILE A 229 7.27 -11.49 -9.31
CA ILE A 229 8.74 -11.45 -9.23
C ILE A 229 9.29 -12.75 -8.64
N SER A 230 8.71 -13.22 -7.55
CA SER A 230 9.15 -14.44 -6.85
C SER A 230 9.03 -15.68 -7.74
N GLU A 231 7.89 -15.88 -8.40
CA GLU A 231 7.64 -17.05 -9.26
C GLU A 231 8.56 -17.09 -10.49
N ASN A 232 8.98 -15.92 -10.99
CA ASN A 232 9.77 -15.82 -12.21
C ASN A 232 11.26 -15.55 -11.97
N GLN A 233 11.74 -15.57 -10.72
CA GLN A 233 13.11 -15.29 -10.36
C GLN A 233 14.11 -16.18 -11.10
N ALA A 234 13.84 -17.49 -11.22
CA ALA A 234 14.68 -18.43 -11.92
C ALA A 234 14.80 -18.16 -13.43
N ALA A 235 13.77 -17.54 -14.01
CA ALA A 235 13.72 -17.22 -15.43
C ALA A 235 14.37 -15.86 -15.79
N MET A 236 14.89 -15.12 -14.82
CA MET A 236 15.43 -13.76 -15.02
C MET A 236 16.57 -13.72 -16.07
N GLY A 237 17.38 -14.76 -16.16
CA GLY A 237 18.48 -14.83 -17.14
C GLY A 237 18.03 -15.10 -18.57
N THR A 238 16.88 -15.77 -18.77
CA THR A 238 16.35 -16.15 -20.09
C THR A 238 15.15 -15.34 -20.52
N ARG A 239 14.39 -14.82 -19.57
CA ARG A 239 13.17 -14.05 -19.77
C ARG A 239 13.14 -12.82 -18.87
N PRO A 240 14.01 -11.83 -19.06
CA PRO A 240 14.19 -10.69 -18.15
C PRO A 240 12.94 -9.83 -18.01
N TRP A 241 12.05 -9.79 -19.01
CA TRP A 241 10.80 -9.04 -18.97
C TRP A 241 9.85 -9.51 -17.85
N LEU A 242 9.94 -10.77 -17.42
CA LEU A 242 9.14 -11.30 -16.30
C LEU A 242 9.52 -10.68 -14.95
N PHE A 243 10.71 -10.10 -14.85
CA PHE A 243 11.16 -9.33 -13.70
C PHE A 243 10.94 -7.82 -13.89
N TRP A 244 11.27 -7.30 -15.08
CA TRP A 244 11.25 -5.85 -15.33
C TRP A 244 9.86 -5.23 -15.24
N TRP A 245 8.83 -5.87 -15.82
CA TRP A 245 7.48 -5.29 -15.81
C TRP A 245 6.89 -5.15 -14.42
N PRO A 246 6.79 -6.20 -13.58
CA PRO A 246 6.27 -6.03 -12.22
C PRO A 246 7.15 -5.09 -11.38
N GLY A 247 8.48 -5.15 -11.53
CA GLY A 247 9.40 -4.24 -10.85
C GLY A 247 9.18 -2.78 -11.22
N LEU A 248 8.99 -2.47 -12.52
CA LEU A 248 8.68 -1.14 -13.00
C LEU A 248 7.35 -0.61 -12.41
N PHE A 249 6.30 -1.44 -12.38
CA PHE A 249 5.02 -1.05 -11.81
C PHE A 249 5.12 -0.77 -10.30
N ILE A 250 5.83 -1.60 -9.54
CA ILE A 250 6.08 -1.36 -8.11
C ILE A 250 6.79 -0.01 -7.92
N LEU A 251 7.85 0.23 -8.68
CA LEU A 251 8.64 1.46 -8.58
C LEU A 251 7.80 2.69 -8.94
N VAL A 252 7.05 2.65 -10.05
CA VAL A 252 6.19 3.77 -10.46
C VAL A 252 5.11 4.04 -9.44
N ILE A 253 4.44 3.01 -8.91
CA ILE A 253 3.38 3.19 -7.91
C ILE A 253 3.96 3.79 -6.63
N ALA A 254 5.08 3.25 -6.12
CA ALA A 254 5.71 3.74 -4.90
C ALA A 254 6.17 5.20 -5.05
N LEU A 255 6.81 5.54 -6.16
CA LEU A 255 7.22 6.93 -6.44
C LEU A 255 6.02 7.87 -6.57
N CYS A 256 4.98 7.47 -7.31
CA CYS A 256 3.79 8.30 -7.47
C CYS A 256 3.09 8.56 -6.14
N VAL A 257 2.98 7.56 -5.25
CA VAL A 257 2.37 7.73 -3.92
C VAL A 257 3.23 8.65 -3.05
N ASN A 258 4.56 8.53 -3.09
CA ASN A 258 5.46 9.43 -2.38
C ASN A 258 5.33 10.88 -2.87
N PHE A 259 5.35 11.11 -4.20
CA PHE A 259 5.16 12.46 -4.75
C PHE A 259 3.80 13.08 -4.40
N ILE A 260 2.73 12.25 -4.34
CA ILE A 260 1.42 12.73 -3.85
C ILE A 260 1.52 13.12 -2.37
N GLY A 261 2.21 12.31 -1.56
CA GLY A 261 2.46 12.62 -0.15
C GLY A 261 3.22 13.94 0.04
N ASP A 262 4.26 14.15 -0.73
CA ASP A 262 5.05 15.40 -0.68
C ASP A 262 4.21 16.60 -1.15
N GLY A 263 3.47 16.49 -2.25
CA GLY A 263 2.57 17.56 -2.70
C GLY A 263 1.45 17.89 -1.70
N LEU A 264 0.92 16.88 -1.00
CA LEU A 264 -0.04 17.10 0.10
C LEU A 264 0.63 17.78 1.29
N ARG A 265 1.87 17.42 1.62
CA ARG A 265 2.64 18.08 2.68
C ARG A 265 2.80 19.57 2.39
N ASP A 266 3.20 19.91 1.16
CA ASP A 266 3.37 21.31 0.74
C ASP A 266 2.04 22.07 0.79
N ALA A 267 0.94 21.45 0.35
CA ALA A 267 -0.40 22.05 0.38
C ALA A 267 -0.94 22.30 1.80
N PHE A 268 -0.53 21.47 2.78
CA PHE A 268 -0.94 21.63 4.18
C PHE A 268 0.06 22.42 5.03
N ASP A 269 1.20 22.87 4.48
CA ASP A 269 2.16 23.69 5.20
C ASP A 269 1.68 25.16 5.29
N PRO A 270 1.34 25.67 6.50
CA PRO A 270 0.83 27.03 6.66
C PRO A 270 1.87 28.12 6.32
N ARG A 271 3.15 27.78 6.25
CA ARG A 271 4.24 28.74 6.01
C ARG A 271 4.31 29.20 4.56
N GLN A 272 3.80 28.41 3.61
CA GLN A 272 3.78 28.76 2.19
C GLN A 272 2.63 29.72 1.82
N GLN A 273 1.71 30.02 2.72
CA GLN A 273 0.58 30.93 2.46
C GLN A 273 0.88 32.39 2.87
N MET A 274 2.11 32.70 3.29
CA MET A 274 2.51 34.03 3.75
C MET A 274 3.40 34.80 2.76
N ASP A 275 3.63 34.26 1.56
CA ASP A 275 4.25 34.92 0.42
C ASP A 275 3.20 35.18 -0.66
#